data_1d0f5fe4557b053fdf40e9024131e334
#
_entry.id   1d0f5fe4557b053fdf40e9024131e334
#
_cell.length_a   1.000
_cell.length_b   1.000
_cell.length_c   1.000
_cell.angle_alpha   90.00
_cell.angle_beta   90.00
_cell.angle_gamma   90.00
#
_symmetry.space_group_name_H-M   'P 1'
#
loop_
_entity.id
_entity.type
_entity.pdbx_description
1 polymer ?
#
loop_
_entity_poly.entity_id
_entity_poly.type
_entity_poly.pdbx_seq_one_letter_code
_entity_poly.pdbx_strand_id
1 'polypeptide(L)'
;LCLRIIKDHLEYTRLKKNYRLLDTFDQQYLVFRNIYKFRTISGIEHVMPKGGAWKWAQAICEFSNNLTEEVVDIDAMLSDPDMEISTIAKVVNTYQTMLDEENLIDFSAIQTECYRLLTEHKDILEDLRNSIKYIMVDEYQDTNYIQEQIIFLLGNHENICVVGDDDQGLYRFRGATIRNILEFPSK
;
A
#
# COMPACT_ATOMS: atom_id res chain seq x y z
N LEU A 1 5.84 3.05 -12.60
CA LEU A 1 6.43 4.27 -12.06
C LEU A 1 7.15 3.98 -10.74
N CYS A 2 6.45 3.68 -9.65
CA CYS A 2 7.01 3.49 -8.30
C CYS A 2 8.17 2.51 -8.25
N LEU A 3 8.03 1.33 -8.85
CA LEU A 3 9.11 0.33 -8.88
C LEU A 3 10.38 0.83 -9.58
N ARG A 4 10.24 1.70 -10.59
CA ARG A 4 11.40 2.32 -11.26
C ARG A 4 12.08 3.34 -10.34
N ILE A 5 11.30 4.20 -9.69
CA ILE A 5 11.82 5.19 -8.72
C ILE A 5 12.58 4.47 -7.60
N ILE A 6 12.01 3.40 -7.03
CA ILE A 6 12.66 2.60 -5.99
C ILE A 6 13.97 1.98 -6.50
N LYS A 7 13.99 1.43 -7.72
CA LYS A 7 15.20 0.82 -8.29
C LYS A 7 16.32 1.83 -8.53
N ASP A 8 15.96 3.03 -8.98
CA ASP A 8 16.92 4.10 -9.27
C ASP A 8 17.50 4.72 -7.98
N HIS A 9 16.81 4.55 -6.82
CA HIS A 9 17.16 5.11 -5.51
C HIS A 9 17.14 4.07 -4.38
N LEU A 10 17.57 2.85 -4.68
CA LEU A 10 17.46 1.70 -3.78
C LEU A 10 18.16 1.90 -2.44
N GLU A 11 19.25 2.67 -2.43
CA GLU A 11 20.05 2.97 -1.23
C GLU A 11 19.30 3.79 -0.18
N TYR A 12 18.23 4.47 -0.55
CA TYR A 12 17.36 5.25 0.35
C TYR A 12 16.12 4.46 0.79
N THR A 13 16.04 3.19 0.42
CA THR A 13 14.93 2.31 0.78
C THR A 13 15.33 1.27 1.82
N ARG A 14 14.35 0.61 2.43
CA ARG A 14 14.62 -0.54 3.32
C ARG A 14 15.09 -1.80 2.58
N LEU A 15 15.00 -1.80 1.25
CA LEU A 15 15.26 -2.97 0.41
C LEU A 15 16.76 -3.14 0.12
N LYS A 16 17.21 -4.39 0.10
CA LYS A 16 18.55 -4.77 -0.37
C LYS A 16 18.50 -5.09 -1.86
N LYS A 17 19.66 -5.05 -2.55
CA LYS A 17 19.75 -5.28 -4.01
C LYS A 17 19.09 -6.57 -4.53
N ASN A 18 18.99 -7.59 -3.68
CA ASN A 18 18.40 -8.89 -4.02
C ASN A 18 16.97 -9.06 -3.50
N TYR A 19 16.22 -7.97 -3.33
CA TYR A 19 14.83 -8.07 -2.93
C TYR A 19 13.98 -8.85 -3.95
N ARG A 20 12.93 -9.49 -3.49
CA ARG A 20 11.98 -10.21 -4.33
C ARG A 20 10.60 -9.58 -4.24
N LEU A 21 10.00 -9.36 -5.41
CA LEU A 21 8.61 -8.92 -5.52
C LEU A 21 7.69 -10.14 -5.40
N LEU A 22 6.70 -10.02 -4.54
CA LEU A 22 5.63 -11.01 -4.39
C LEU A 22 4.43 -10.62 -5.25
N ASP A 23 3.91 -11.57 -6.01
CA ASP A 23 2.58 -11.47 -6.58
C ASP A 23 1.50 -11.83 -5.53
N THR A 24 0.22 -11.71 -5.90
CA THR A 24 -0.88 -11.99 -4.99
C THR A 24 -0.87 -13.42 -4.45
N PHE A 25 -0.48 -14.39 -5.27
CA PHE A 25 -0.41 -15.79 -4.83
C PHE A 25 0.78 -16.01 -3.90
N ASP A 26 1.95 -15.51 -4.24
CA ASP A 26 3.17 -15.59 -3.42
C ASP A 26 2.95 -14.93 -2.05
N GLN A 27 2.27 -13.78 -2.00
CA GLN A 27 1.89 -13.07 -0.79
C GLN A 27 1.02 -13.96 0.12
N GLN A 28 -0.06 -14.51 -0.43
CA GLN A 28 -0.97 -15.40 0.31
C GLN A 28 -0.27 -16.69 0.75
N TYR A 29 0.59 -17.26 -0.10
CA TYR A 29 1.34 -18.47 0.22
C TYR A 29 2.39 -18.22 1.32
N LEU A 30 3.04 -17.07 1.33
CA LEU A 30 3.95 -16.66 2.41
C LEU A 30 3.23 -16.65 3.75
N VAL A 31 2.07 -16.00 3.82
CA VAL A 31 1.24 -15.96 5.03
C VAL A 31 0.74 -17.35 5.42
N PHE A 32 0.22 -18.12 4.47
CA PHE A 32 -0.27 -19.48 4.71
C PHE A 32 0.80 -20.38 5.33
N ARG A 33 2.00 -20.37 4.77
CA ARG A 33 3.14 -21.15 5.27
C ARG A 33 3.57 -20.77 6.69
N ASN A 34 3.39 -19.48 7.04
CA ASN A 34 3.75 -18.90 8.32
C ASN A 34 2.52 -18.64 9.22
N ILE A 35 1.38 -19.26 8.96
CA ILE A 35 0.12 -19.00 9.68
C ILE A 35 0.24 -19.17 11.19
N TYR A 36 1.17 -20.00 11.65
CA TYR A 36 1.45 -20.22 13.07
C TYR A 36 1.90 -18.94 13.79
N LYS A 37 2.62 -18.02 13.12
CA LYS A 37 3.03 -16.72 13.68
C LYS A 37 1.79 -15.87 14.04
N PHE A 38 0.80 -15.90 13.18
CA PHE A 38 -0.44 -15.13 13.38
C PHE A 38 -1.34 -15.75 14.46
N ARG A 39 -1.41 -17.07 14.54
CA ARG A 39 -2.22 -17.77 15.56
C ARG A 39 -1.82 -17.49 16.99
N THR A 40 -0.64 -16.95 17.23
CA THR A 40 -0.18 -16.54 18.57
C THR A 40 -0.70 -15.15 18.98
N ILE A 41 -1.31 -14.40 18.06
CA ILE A 41 -1.83 -13.06 18.33
C ILE A 41 -3.13 -13.19 19.12
N SER A 42 -3.17 -12.60 20.32
CA SER A 42 -4.36 -12.61 21.17
C SER A 42 -5.53 -11.88 20.48
N GLY A 43 -6.70 -12.50 20.48
CA GLY A 43 -7.93 -11.92 19.89
C GLY A 43 -8.08 -12.15 18.38
N ILE A 44 -7.15 -12.83 17.73
CA ILE A 44 -7.17 -13.01 16.27
C ILE A 44 -8.43 -13.71 15.77
N GLU A 45 -9.01 -14.63 16.54
CA GLU A 45 -10.22 -15.35 16.17
C GLU A 45 -11.45 -14.44 16.00
N HIS A 46 -11.43 -13.26 16.62
CA HIS A 46 -12.53 -12.28 16.53
C HIS A 46 -12.49 -11.49 15.22
N VAL A 47 -11.30 -11.29 14.66
CA VAL A 47 -11.09 -10.49 13.45
C VAL A 47 -10.93 -11.33 12.18
N MET A 48 -10.62 -12.63 12.32
CA MET A 48 -10.44 -13.52 11.18
C MET A 48 -11.76 -14.17 10.73
N PRO A 49 -11.93 -14.39 9.42
CA PRO A 49 -13.10 -15.08 8.89
C PRO A 49 -13.16 -16.52 9.36
N LYS A 50 -14.38 -17.07 9.50
CA LYS A 50 -14.56 -18.51 9.74
C LYS A 50 -14.00 -19.31 8.56
N GLY A 51 -13.07 -20.22 8.82
CA GLY A 51 -12.48 -21.07 7.79
C GLY A 51 -11.09 -21.57 8.12
N GLY A 52 -10.47 -22.21 7.12
CA GLY A 52 -9.11 -22.75 7.26
C GLY A 52 -8.02 -21.71 7.06
N ALA A 53 -6.77 -22.15 7.24
CA ALA A 53 -5.56 -21.31 7.19
C ALA A 53 -5.44 -20.50 5.88
N TRP A 54 -5.92 -21.01 4.75
CA TRP A 54 -5.88 -20.30 3.48
C TRP A 54 -6.81 -19.08 3.47
N LYS A 55 -8.02 -19.19 4.03
CA LYS A 55 -8.94 -18.06 4.19
C LYS A 55 -8.36 -16.97 5.10
N TRP A 56 -7.65 -17.37 6.14
CA TRP A 56 -6.93 -16.43 7.01
C TRP A 56 -5.81 -15.73 6.23
N ALA A 57 -5.04 -16.49 5.43
CA ALA A 57 -3.98 -15.89 4.62
C ALA A 57 -4.53 -14.83 3.65
N GLN A 58 -5.67 -15.09 3.01
CA GLN A 58 -6.34 -14.13 2.14
C GLN A 58 -6.77 -12.87 2.91
N ALA A 59 -7.42 -13.03 4.06
CA ALA A 59 -7.88 -11.90 4.88
C ALA A 59 -6.71 -11.07 5.44
N ILE A 60 -5.61 -11.72 5.87
CA ILE A 60 -4.42 -11.03 6.35
C ILE A 60 -3.79 -10.19 5.23
N CYS A 61 -3.68 -10.73 4.02
CA CYS A 61 -3.17 -9.98 2.88
C CYS A 61 -4.09 -8.80 2.51
N GLU A 62 -5.41 -9.00 2.56
CA GLU A 62 -6.39 -7.95 2.31
C GLU A 62 -6.30 -6.82 3.34
N PHE A 63 -6.24 -7.13 4.63
CA PHE A 63 -6.03 -6.12 5.67
C PHE A 63 -4.72 -5.35 5.46
N SER A 64 -3.62 -6.08 5.20
CA SER A 64 -2.32 -5.45 4.98
C SER A 64 -2.33 -4.52 3.77
N ASN A 65 -2.89 -4.97 2.65
CA ASN A 65 -2.96 -4.16 1.43
C ASN A 65 -3.81 -2.90 1.66
N ASN A 66 -5.03 -3.05 2.21
CA ASN A 66 -5.94 -1.93 2.42
C ASN A 66 -5.35 -0.88 3.37
N LEU A 67 -4.81 -1.28 4.52
CA LEU A 67 -4.25 -0.33 5.48
C LEU A 67 -2.97 0.34 4.94
N THR A 68 -2.19 -0.38 4.15
CA THR A 68 -0.98 0.16 3.50
C THR A 68 -1.34 1.17 2.41
N GLU A 69 -2.34 0.87 1.59
CA GLU A 69 -2.80 1.72 0.49
C GLU A 69 -3.52 2.99 0.96
N GLU A 70 -4.16 2.95 2.14
CA GLU A 70 -4.78 4.10 2.80
C GLU A 70 -3.80 4.87 3.71
N VAL A 71 -2.53 4.46 3.77
CA VAL A 71 -1.46 5.09 4.58
C VAL A 71 -1.86 5.21 6.06
N VAL A 72 -2.49 4.16 6.58
CA VAL A 72 -2.95 4.16 7.98
C VAL A 72 -1.76 4.04 8.92
N ASP A 73 -1.78 4.82 10.01
CA ASP A 73 -0.77 4.77 11.07
C ASP A 73 -0.98 3.51 11.92
N ILE A 74 -0.17 2.47 11.62
CA ILE A 74 -0.22 1.18 12.32
C ILE A 74 0.21 1.32 13.78
N ASP A 75 1.15 2.22 14.10
CA ASP A 75 1.60 2.42 15.49
C ASP A 75 0.49 3.06 16.35
N ALA A 76 -0.27 3.98 15.78
CA ALA A 76 -1.46 4.51 16.43
C ALA A 76 -2.51 3.42 16.66
N MET A 77 -2.78 2.56 15.67
CA MET A 77 -3.72 1.44 15.80
C MET A 77 -3.27 0.39 16.83
N LEU A 78 -1.97 0.14 16.98
CA LEU A 78 -1.44 -0.78 18.01
C LEU A 78 -1.78 -0.33 19.43
N SER A 79 -1.90 0.98 19.61
CA SER A 79 -2.20 1.63 20.90
C SER A 79 -3.70 1.92 21.09
N ASP A 80 -4.56 1.52 20.14
CA ASP A 80 -5.99 1.77 20.19
C ASP A 80 -6.65 0.96 21.33
N PRO A 81 -7.57 1.55 22.12
CA PRO A 81 -8.29 0.84 23.17
C PRO A 81 -9.25 -0.23 22.63
N ASP A 82 -9.67 -0.14 21.36
CA ASP A 82 -10.44 -1.18 20.70
C ASP A 82 -9.56 -2.41 20.40
N MET A 83 -9.96 -3.54 20.99
CA MET A 83 -9.22 -4.78 20.85
C MET A 83 -9.21 -5.29 19.39
N GLU A 84 -10.26 -5.07 18.62
CA GLU A 84 -10.30 -5.51 17.22
C GLU A 84 -9.32 -4.69 16.38
N ILE A 85 -9.30 -3.35 16.56
CA ILE A 85 -8.37 -2.43 15.88
C ILE A 85 -6.93 -2.80 16.23
N SER A 86 -6.61 -2.93 17.50
CA SER A 86 -5.24 -3.27 17.94
C SER A 86 -4.82 -4.68 17.50
N THR A 87 -5.77 -5.64 17.40
CA THR A 87 -5.49 -6.98 16.89
C THR A 87 -5.19 -6.97 15.39
N ILE A 88 -5.98 -6.22 14.58
CA ILE A 88 -5.71 -6.04 13.15
C ILE A 88 -4.33 -5.39 12.95
N ALA A 89 -4.00 -4.37 13.72
CA ALA A 89 -2.68 -3.73 13.66
C ALA A 89 -1.54 -4.70 13.96
N LYS A 90 -1.68 -5.58 14.96
CA LYS A 90 -0.69 -6.64 15.26
C LYS A 90 -0.53 -7.62 14.10
N VAL A 91 -1.64 -7.99 13.45
CA VAL A 91 -1.63 -8.86 12.28
C VAL A 91 -0.84 -8.22 11.13
N VAL A 92 -1.15 -6.96 10.81
CA VAL A 92 -0.47 -6.21 9.73
C VAL A 92 1.00 -5.99 10.06
N ASN A 93 1.34 -5.61 11.28
CA ASN A 93 2.73 -5.43 11.72
C ASN A 93 3.52 -6.75 11.65
N THR A 94 2.91 -7.88 12.00
CA THR A 94 3.54 -9.20 11.87
C THR A 94 3.84 -9.51 10.40
N TYR A 95 2.92 -9.21 9.48
CA TYR A 95 3.12 -9.41 8.06
C TYR A 95 4.24 -8.50 7.51
N GLN A 96 4.22 -7.21 7.84
CA GLN A 96 5.27 -6.27 7.43
C GLN A 96 6.66 -6.69 7.92
N THR A 97 6.76 -7.13 9.18
CA THR A 97 7.99 -7.67 9.74
C THR A 97 8.51 -8.88 8.95
N MET A 98 7.62 -9.78 8.51
CA MET A 98 8.01 -10.92 7.67
C MET A 98 8.56 -10.48 6.31
N LEU A 99 7.96 -9.47 5.67
CA LEU A 99 8.48 -8.91 4.43
C LEU A 99 9.89 -8.35 4.61
N ASP A 100 10.12 -7.62 5.70
CA ASP A 100 11.42 -6.99 6.00
C ASP A 100 12.49 -8.03 6.29
N GLU A 101 12.21 -9.02 7.14
CA GLU A 101 13.12 -10.09 7.50
C GLU A 101 13.61 -10.89 6.28
N GLU A 102 12.71 -11.18 5.34
CA GLU A 102 13.00 -11.96 4.13
C GLU A 102 13.40 -11.09 2.91
N ASN A 103 13.50 -9.76 3.08
CA ASN A 103 13.79 -8.78 2.03
C ASN A 103 12.82 -8.92 0.84
N LEU A 104 11.53 -8.93 1.16
CA LEU A 104 10.42 -9.06 0.23
C LEU A 104 9.68 -7.73 0.11
N ILE A 105 9.00 -7.56 -1.02
CA ILE A 105 8.09 -6.44 -1.24
C ILE A 105 6.89 -6.93 -2.05
N ASP A 106 5.70 -6.47 -1.71
CA ASP A 106 4.47 -6.67 -2.49
C ASP A 106 4.05 -5.40 -3.23
N PHE A 107 2.93 -5.46 -3.96
CA PHE A 107 2.49 -4.34 -4.78
C PHE A 107 2.05 -3.12 -3.96
N SER A 108 1.44 -3.31 -2.80
CA SER A 108 1.03 -2.22 -1.92
C SER A 108 2.26 -1.58 -1.25
N ALA A 109 3.21 -2.40 -0.79
CA ALA A 109 4.45 -1.93 -0.19
C ALA A 109 5.35 -1.16 -1.19
N ILE A 110 5.31 -1.48 -2.49
CA ILE A 110 6.00 -0.67 -3.53
C ILE A 110 5.50 0.77 -3.52
N GLN A 111 4.19 0.97 -3.39
CA GLN A 111 3.60 2.31 -3.41
C GLN A 111 3.99 3.07 -2.14
N THR A 112 3.90 2.43 -0.98
CA THR A 112 4.27 3.04 0.31
C THR A 112 5.75 3.38 0.37
N GLU A 113 6.63 2.49 -0.08
CA GLU A 113 8.06 2.75 -0.10
C GLU A 113 8.42 3.90 -1.06
N CYS A 114 7.74 3.98 -2.21
CA CYS A 114 7.88 5.11 -3.14
C CYS A 114 7.40 6.42 -2.50
N TYR A 115 6.23 6.41 -1.86
CA TYR A 115 5.68 7.57 -1.18
C TYR A 115 6.61 8.07 -0.06
N ARG A 116 7.10 7.14 0.78
CA ARG A 116 8.06 7.44 1.85
C ARG A 116 9.33 8.08 1.29
N LEU A 117 9.93 7.46 0.25
CA LEU A 117 11.11 7.98 -0.43
C LEU A 117 10.91 9.43 -0.90
N LEU A 118 9.79 9.70 -1.56
CA LEU A 118 9.48 11.03 -2.11
C LEU A 118 9.20 12.08 -1.01
N THR A 119 8.67 11.66 0.14
CA THR A 119 8.39 12.58 1.25
C THR A 119 9.61 12.88 2.10
N GLU A 120 10.50 11.90 2.29
CA GLU A 120 11.70 12.02 3.10
C GLU A 120 12.88 12.67 2.34
N HIS A 121 12.98 12.43 1.01
CA HIS A 121 14.09 12.89 0.16
C HIS A 121 13.61 13.94 -0.85
N LYS A 122 13.59 15.19 -0.42
CA LYS A 122 13.10 16.31 -1.24
C LYS A 122 13.96 16.59 -2.46
N ASP A 123 15.25 16.33 -2.40
CA ASP A 123 16.19 16.41 -3.53
C ASP A 123 15.79 15.46 -4.66
N ILE A 124 15.48 14.20 -4.35
CA ILE A 124 14.99 13.21 -5.29
C ILE A 124 13.63 13.64 -5.88
N LEU A 125 12.73 14.14 -5.03
CA LEU A 125 11.43 14.64 -5.47
C LEU A 125 11.58 15.81 -6.45
N GLU A 126 12.45 16.78 -6.16
CA GLU A 126 12.70 17.93 -7.03
C GLU A 126 13.31 17.52 -8.37
N ASP A 127 14.26 16.60 -8.38
CA ASP A 127 14.86 16.07 -9.62
C ASP A 127 13.81 15.38 -10.50
N LEU A 128 12.93 14.57 -9.89
CA LEU A 128 11.83 13.93 -10.60
C LEU A 128 10.83 14.95 -11.16
N ARG A 129 10.44 15.96 -10.36
CA ARG A 129 9.56 17.05 -10.80
C ARG A 129 10.14 17.83 -11.97
N ASN A 130 11.43 18.10 -11.95
CA ASN A 130 12.13 18.81 -13.04
C ASN A 130 12.16 17.98 -14.33
N SER A 131 12.18 16.65 -14.21
CA SER A 131 12.18 15.73 -15.36
C SER A 131 10.80 15.48 -15.94
N ILE A 132 9.75 15.58 -15.12
CA ILE A 132 8.34 15.30 -15.50
C ILE A 132 7.69 16.59 -15.97
N LYS A 133 7.37 16.67 -17.27
CA LYS A 133 6.69 17.83 -17.84
C LYS A 133 5.18 17.77 -17.67
N TYR A 134 4.59 16.58 -17.87
CA TYR A 134 3.16 16.34 -17.78
C TYR A 134 2.92 14.96 -17.14
N ILE A 135 1.87 14.87 -16.34
CA ILE A 135 1.37 13.62 -15.78
C ILE A 135 -0.02 13.38 -16.37
N MET A 136 -0.20 12.24 -17.00
CA MET A 136 -1.51 11.79 -17.49
C MET A 136 -1.89 10.51 -16.77
N VAL A 137 -3.04 10.52 -16.11
CA VAL A 137 -3.56 9.38 -15.37
C VAL A 137 -4.84 8.92 -16.05
N ASP A 138 -4.82 7.68 -16.53
CA ASP A 138 -6.00 7.01 -17.07
C ASP A 138 -6.67 6.19 -15.97
N GLU A 139 -7.97 5.91 -16.13
CA GLU A 139 -8.78 5.16 -15.16
C GLU A 139 -8.66 5.73 -13.73
N TYR A 140 -8.71 7.05 -13.60
CA TYR A 140 -8.45 7.72 -12.31
C TYR A 140 -9.41 7.29 -11.20
N GLN A 141 -10.63 6.83 -11.53
CA GLN A 141 -11.60 6.28 -10.58
C GLN A 141 -11.09 5.01 -9.88
N ASP A 142 -10.09 4.32 -10.44
CA ASP A 142 -9.52 3.10 -9.89
C ASP A 142 -8.28 3.36 -9.01
N THR A 143 -7.90 4.63 -8.83
CA THR A 143 -6.77 5.00 -7.98
C THR A 143 -7.11 4.87 -6.51
N ASN A 144 -6.19 4.29 -5.72
CA ASN A 144 -6.26 4.30 -4.27
C ASN A 144 -5.61 5.58 -3.69
N TYR A 145 -5.75 5.78 -2.39
CA TYR A 145 -5.29 7.01 -1.72
C TYR A 145 -3.79 7.27 -1.93
N ILE A 146 -2.93 6.27 -1.71
CA ILE A 146 -1.48 6.45 -1.83
C ILE A 146 -1.03 6.75 -3.26
N GLN A 147 -1.71 6.17 -4.27
CA GLN A 147 -1.45 6.47 -5.68
C GLN A 147 -1.76 7.94 -5.99
N GLU A 148 -2.88 8.44 -5.50
CA GLU A 148 -3.26 9.85 -5.62
C GLU A 148 -2.21 10.75 -4.95
N GLN A 149 -1.77 10.42 -3.74
CA GLN A 149 -0.72 11.19 -3.04
C GLN A 149 0.59 11.23 -3.83
N ILE A 150 1.02 10.12 -4.43
CA ILE A 150 2.22 10.07 -5.27
C ILE A 150 2.06 10.94 -6.52
N ILE A 151 0.89 10.92 -7.17
CA ILE A 151 0.59 11.77 -8.33
C ILE A 151 0.72 13.24 -7.96
N PHE A 152 0.15 13.68 -6.83
CA PHE A 152 0.24 15.08 -6.38
C PHE A 152 1.64 15.47 -5.88
N LEU A 153 2.40 14.54 -5.33
CA LEU A 153 3.81 14.80 -5.00
C LEU A 153 4.64 15.05 -6.25
N LEU A 154 4.46 14.26 -7.30
CA LEU A 154 5.25 14.36 -8.54
C LEU A 154 4.80 15.48 -9.46
N GLY A 155 3.53 15.81 -9.43
CA GLY A 155 2.95 16.85 -10.26
C GLY A 155 2.83 18.20 -9.55
N ASN A 156 2.34 19.17 -10.31
CA ASN A 156 1.76 20.41 -9.79
C ASN A 156 0.40 20.63 -10.45
N HIS A 157 -0.40 21.55 -9.95
CA HIS A 157 -1.77 21.74 -10.40
C HIS A 157 -1.90 22.11 -11.90
N GLU A 158 -0.81 22.49 -12.56
CA GLU A 158 -0.83 22.92 -13.96
C GLU A 158 -0.42 21.82 -14.94
N ASN A 159 0.14 20.69 -14.45
CA ASN A 159 0.70 19.65 -15.31
C ASN A 159 0.08 18.26 -15.13
N ILE A 160 -1.01 18.14 -14.37
CA ILE A 160 -1.74 16.88 -14.15
C ILE A 160 -3.02 16.88 -15.00
N CYS A 161 -3.19 15.82 -15.78
CA CYS A 161 -4.42 15.53 -16.52
C CYS A 161 -4.93 14.15 -16.10
N VAL A 162 -6.17 14.06 -15.67
CA VAL A 162 -6.80 12.80 -15.31
C VAL A 162 -7.93 12.47 -16.28
N VAL A 163 -8.08 11.20 -16.60
CA VAL A 163 -9.17 10.65 -17.37
C VAL A 163 -9.80 9.53 -16.57
N GLY A 164 -11.10 9.50 -16.47
CA GLY A 164 -11.83 8.49 -15.72
C GLY A 164 -13.33 8.60 -15.93
N ASP A 165 -14.05 7.57 -15.49
CA ASP A 165 -15.49 7.44 -15.62
C ASP A 165 -16.06 7.02 -14.25
N ASP A 166 -16.82 7.90 -13.61
CA ASP A 166 -17.40 7.67 -12.29
C ASP A 166 -18.49 6.57 -12.30
N ASP A 167 -19.12 6.31 -13.47
CA ASP A 167 -20.07 5.20 -13.63
C ASP A 167 -19.39 3.83 -13.66
N GLN A 168 -18.06 3.77 -13.94
CA GLN A 168 -17.27 2.53 -13.98
C GLN A 168 -16.56 2.17 -12.66
N GLY A 169 -16.77 2.89 -11.59
CA GLY A 169 -16.14 2.65 -10.28
C GLY A 169 -16.48 1.29 -9.66
N LEU A 170 -16.25 0.20 -10.42
CA LEU A 170 -16.51 -1.20 -10.04
C LEU A 170 -15.47 -1.75 -9.07
N TYR A 171 -14.30 -1.13 -8.96
CA TYR A 171 -13.17 -1.60 -8.16
C TYR A 171 -13.11 -1.03 -6.73
N ARG A 172 -14.23 -0.59 -6.18
CA ARG A 172 -14.35 -0.14 -4.78
C ARG A 172 -13.74 -1.11 -3.76
N PHE A 173 -13.79 -2.40 -4.04
CA PHE A 173 -13.22 -3.45 -3.18
C PHE A 173 -11.69 -3.47 -3.14
N ARG A 174 -11.01 -2.66 -3.99
CA ARG A 174 -9.55 -2.48 -4.00
C ARG A 174 -9.10 -1.15 -3.39
N GLY A 175 -9.92 -0.50 -2.57
CA GLY A 175 -9.60 0.81 -2.00
C GLY A 175 -9.78 2.00 -2.95
N ALA A 176 -10.17 1.75 -4.22
CA ALA A 176 -10.52 2.83 -5.16
C ALA A 176 -11.72 3.62 -4.65
N THR A 177 -11.59 4.94 -4.63
CA THR A 177 -12.66 5.84 -4.17
C THR A 177 -13.15 6.69 -5.34
N ILE A 178 -14.41 6.53 -5.74
CA ILE A 178 -15.08 7.45 -6.69
C ILE A 178 -14.91 8.91 -6.25
N ARG A 179 -14.74 9.12 -4.95
CA ARG A 179 -14.43 10.40 -4.34
C ARG A 179 -13.23 11.10 -5.01
N ASN A 180 -12.18 10.34 -5.38
CA ASN A 180 -10.99 10.90 -5.99
C ASN A 180 -11.31 11.63 -7.31
N ILE A 181 -12.14 11.05 -8.17
CA ILE A 181 -12.51 11.69 -9.43
C ILE A 181 -13.49 12.85 -9.24
N LEU A 182 -14.43 12.73 -8.31
CA LEU A 182 -15.43 13.79 -8.04
C LEU A 182 -14.81 15.02 -7.36
N GLU A 183 -13.80 14.83 -6.53
CA GLU A 183 -13.12 15.90 -5.79
C GLU A 183 -11.92 16.48 -6.56
N PHE A 184 -11.44 15.83 -7.61
CA PHE A 184 -10.27 16.28 -8.37
C PHE A 184 -10.34 17.74 -8.83
N PRO A 185 -11.49 18.28 -9.34
CA PRO A 185 -11.57 19.68 -9.75
C PRO A 185 -11.38 20.71 -8.61
N SER A 186 -11.46 20.26 -7.35
CA SER A 186 -11.33 21.10 -6.15
C SER A 186 -9.97 20.99 -5.45
N LYS A 187 -9.11 20.07 -5.93
CA LYS A 187 -7.76 19.84 -5.44
C LYS A 187 -6.72 20.55 -6.26
#